data_c82e0ecc65b89b2a15d2487551cdf055
#
_entry.id   c82e0ecc65b89b2a15d2487551cdf055
#
_cell.length_a   1.000
_cell.length_b   1.000
_cell.length_c   1.000
_cell.angle_alpha   90.00
_cell.angle_beta   90.00
_cell.angle_gamma   90.00
#
_symmetry.space_group_name_H-M   'P 1'
#
loop_
_entity.id
_entity.type
_entity.pdbx_description
1 polymer ?
#
loop_
_entity_poly.entity_id
_entity_poly.type
_entity_poly.pdbx_seq_one_letter_code
_entity_poly.pdbx_strand_id
1 'polypeptide(L)'
;MSNIIAIVGRPNVGKSTLFNRLIQRREAIVDSISGVTRDRHYGKGDWNGKEFSVIDTGGYIVGSDDIFETEIDNQVELAIDEADIILFMVDVDSGITSMDSEISDLLRKIEKPVFLVVNKVDNSSRMNDINEFYSMGIKKLYPVASSNGFGTGELLDDVVKLFKEEKEIDNDVPKFAVVVRPNAGKSSFINALIGENRNIVTEIPGTTRDSINTRYNRFGFEFDLIDTAGIRKKSKVKENLEFYSVMRSVRAIENSDVCILLFDVSRGFDTQVKNIFWLCERNKKGIILIANKWDLIEKNTNSTKQFETTIKKEIEPFTDVNIIFVSTLNKQRIHKSIETAVKVFKGRSEKIKTRKLNDILLPIIASYPPPAIKGKYVKIKYITQLPTHHPQFAFFCNLPQYVKEPYKRFLENKIRENFDFTGVPITIFLRKK
;
A
#
# COMPACT_ATOMS: atom_id res chain seq x y z
N MET A 1 12.25 -2.43 -3.80
CA MET A 1 11.76 -1.55 -2.70
C MET A 1 10.95 -0.45 -3.34
N SER A 2 9.74 -0.22 -2.85
CA SER A 2 8.89 0.86 -3.35
C SER A 2 9.50 2.20 -2.93
N ASN A 3 9.57 3.17 -3.86
CA ASN A 3 10.05 4.52 -3.56
C ASN A 3 8.87 5.34 -3.05
N ILE A 4 8.98 5.90 -1.85
CA ILE A 4 7.93 6.69 -1.20
C ILE A 4 8.26 8.18 -1.31
N ILE A 5 7.32 8.95 -1.86
CA ILE A 5 7.39 10.41 -1.98
C ILE A 5 6.42 11.01 -0.97
N ALA A 6 6.88 11.88 -0.07
CA ALA A 6 6.00 12.66 0.79
C ALA A 6 5.86 14.10 0.27
N ILE A 7 4.64 14.62 0.24
CA ILE A 7 4.36 16.03 -0.05
C ILE A 7 4.16 16.74 1.28
N VAL A 8 5.05 17.64 1.62
CA VAL A 8 5.01 18.43 2.86
C VAL A 8 4.88 19.93 2.56
N GLY A 9 4.39 20.69 3.49
CA GLY A 9 4.21 22.14 3.38
C GLY A 9 2.99 22.62 4.18
N ARG A 10 2.89 23.93 4.40
CA ARG A 10 1.78 24.52 5.14
C ARG A 10 0.41 24.24 4.50
N PRO A 11 -0.70 24.45 5.20
CA PRO A 11 -2.04 24.35 4.65
C PRO A 11 -2.25 25.23 3.41
N ASN A 12 -3.12 24.81 2.50
CA ASN A 12 -3.57 25.55 1.32
C ASN A 12 -2.53 25.88 0.23
N VAL A 13 -1.30 25.35 0.31
CA VAL A 13 -0.29 25.50 -0.78
C VAL A 13 -0.59 24.64 -2.01
N GLY A 14 -1.59 23.75 -1.95
CA GLY A 14 -2.01 22.90 -3.07
C GLY A 14 -1.50 21.46 -3.03
N LYS A 15 -1.08 20.94 -1.86
CA LYS A 15 -0.58 19.57 -1.69
C LYS A 15 -1.52 18.51 -2.26
N SER A 16 -2.79 18.55 -1.89
CA SER A 16 -3.78 17.57 -2.36
C SER A 16 -4.06 17.69 -3.87
N THR A 17 -3.89 18.89 -4.45
CA THR A 17 -3.98 19.07 -5.90
C THR A 17 -2.82 18.40 -6.63
N LEU A 18 -1.60 18.58 -6.13
CA LEU A 18 -0.42 17.92 -6.67
C LEU A 18 -0.52 16.40 -6.47
N PHE A 19 -0.90 15.95 -5.27
CA PHE A 19 -1.13 14.54 -4.96
C PHE A 19 -2.08 13.90 -5.98
N ASN A 20 -3.27 14.46 -6.16
CA ASN A 20 -4.24 13.94 -7.11
C ASN A 20 -3.67 13.88 -8.54
N ARG A 21 -2.90 14.88 -8.95
CA ARG A 21 -2.27 14.91 -10.28
C ARG A 21 -1.23 13.81 -10.45
N LEU A 22 -0.44 13.53 -9.42
CA LEU A 22 0.61 12.50 -9.48
C LEU A 22 0.01 11.09 -9.56
N ILE A 23 -1.14 10.84 -8.92
CA ILE A 23 -1.79 9.53 -8.91
C ILE A 23 -2.78 9.33 -10.07
N GLN A 24 -3.42 10.40 -10.61
CA GLN A 24 -4.46 10.31 -11.65
C GLN A 24 -4.01 9.66 -12.95
N ARG A 25 -2.72 9.69 -13.27
CA ARG A 25 -2.19 9.04 -14.48
C ARG A 25 -2.36 7.53 -14.48
N ARG A 26 -2.41 6.90 -13.31
CA ARG A 26 -2.60 5.46 -13.17
C ARG A 26 -4.07 5.06 -13.10
N GLU A 27 -4.93 5.89 -12.49
CA GLU A 27 -6.39 5.63 -12.46
C GLU A 27 -7.02 5.63 -13.85
N ALA A 28 -6.47 6.34 -14.81
CA ALA A 28 -6.89 6.30 -16.21
C ALA A 28 -6.57 4.99 -16.93
N ILE A 29 -5.67 4.16 -16.38
CA ILE A 29 -5.25 2.87 -16.92
C ILE A 29 -5.89 1.69 -16.16
N VAL A 30 -6.26 1.92 -14.89
CA VAL A 30 -6.91 0.92 -14.03
C VAL A 30 -8.33 1.39 -13.73
N ASP A 31 -9.29 0.74 -14.38
CA ASP A 31 -10.72 1.04 -14.24
C ASP A 31 -11.16 1.21 -12.78
N SER A 32 -11.91 2.27 -12.55
CA SER A 32 -12.55 2.63 -11.29
C SER A 32 -13.42 1.50 -10.75
N ILE A 33 -12.97 0.82 -9.72
CA ILE A 33 -13.86 0.00 -8.88
C ILE A 33 -14.72 0.98 -8.08
N SER A 34 -15.96 1.17 -8.54
CA SER A 34 -16.97 1.96 -7.87
C SER A 34 -17.23 1.39 -6.47
N GLY A 35 -17.03 2.18 -5.43
CA GLY A 35 -17.41 1.84 -4.06
C GLY A 35 -16.30 1.86 -3.01
N VAL A 36 -15.04 2.07 -3.38
CA VAL A 36 -13.95 2.24 -2.40
C VAL A 36 -13.76 3.74 -2.18
N THR A 37 -14.02 4.20 -0.95
CA THR A 37 -13.70 5.55 -0.51
C THR A 37 -12.25 5.85 -0.86
N ARG A 38 -12.02 6.91 -1.66
CA ARG A 38 -10.69 7.43 -1.98
C ARG A 38 -9.94 7.65 -0.67
N ASP A 39 -8.87 6.90 -0.49
CA ASP A 39 -7.92 7.23 0.56
C ASP A 39 -7.27 8.56 0.11
N ARG A 40 -7.63 9.65 0.78
CA ARG A 40 -7.26 11.02 0.36
C ARG A 40 -5.77 11.31 0.56
N HIS A 41 -5.00 10.36 1.12
CA HIS A 41 -3.66 10.65 1.64
C HIS A 41 -2.57 9.71 1.11
N TYR A 42 -2.94 8.61 0.44
CA TYR A 42 -2.01 7.66 -0.14
C TYR A 42 -2.45 7.27 -1.54
N GLY A 43 -1.51 7.26 -2.48
CA GLY A 43 -1.76 6.84 -3.85
C GLY A 43 -0.50 6.31 -4.52
N LYS A 44 -0.69 5.55 -5.60
CA LYS A 44 0.40 5.09 -6.47
C LYS A 44 0.40 5.89 -7.75
N GLY A 45 1.59 6.37 -8.11
CA GLY A 45 1.89 6.97 -9.40
C GLY A 45 2.88 6.14 -10.17
N ASP A 46 3.00 6.43 -11.46
CA ASP A 46 4.09 5.95 -12.29
C ASP A 46 4.61 7.08 -13.19
N TRP A 47 5.91 7.06 -13.45
CA TRP A 47 6.56 7.97 -14.37
C TRP A 47 7.72 7.28 -15.08
N ASN A 48 7.76 7.34 -16.41
CA ASN A 48 8.79 6.68 -17.22
C ASN A 48 8.97 5.19 -16.89
N GLY A 49 7.86 4.48 -16.57
CA GLY A 49 7.87 3.06 -16.22
C GLY A 49 8.35 2.73 -14.81
N LYS A 50 8.63 3.74 -13.97
CA LYS A 50 9.00 3.56 -12.56
C LYS A 50 7.80 3.87 -11.67
N GLU A 51 7.38 2.87 -10.91
CA GLU A 51 6.28 3.03 -9.93
C GLU A 51 6.79 3.66 -8.63
N PHE A 52 5.94 4.48 -8.00
CA PHE A 52 6.21 5.11 -6.71
C PHE A 52 4.92 5.32 -5.91
N SER A 53 5.08 5.47 -4.62
CA SER A 53 3.99 5.80 -3.71
C SER A 53 4.05 7.26 -3.33
N VAL A 54 2.92 7.94 -3.29
CA VAL A 54 2.80 9.34 -2.88
C VAL A 54 1.96 9.44 -1.63
N ILE A 55 2.39 10.27 -0.68
CA ILE A 55 1.69 10.54 0.57
C ILE A 55 1.48 12.04 0.68
N ASP A 56 0.20 12.44 0.89
CA ASP A 56 -0.18 13.81 1.21
C ASP A 56 -0.30 14.00 2.73
N THR A 57 0.59 14.80 3.31
CA THR A 57 0.58 15.05 4.77
C THR A 57 -0.53 16.00 5.20
N GLY A 58 -1.10 16.81 4.29
CA GLY A 58 -2.05 17.88 4.62
C GLY A 58 -3.46 17.46 4.99
N GLY A 59 -3.82 16.20 4.79
CA GLY A 59 -5.21 15.74 5.01
C GLY A 59 -5.52 15.24 6.41
N TYR A 60 -4.57 15.26 7.33
CA TYR A 60 -4.70 14.76 8.70
C TYR A 60 -4.93 15.85 9.75
N ILE A 61 -5.03 17.11 9.33
CA ILE A 61 -5.25 18.23 10.26
C ILE A 61 -6.75 18.38 10.52
N VAL A 62 -7.20 17.94 11.68
CA VAL A 62 -8.55 18.19 12.20
C VAL A 62 -8.40 18.77 13.60
N GLY A 63 -8.46 20.11 13.73
CA GLY A 63 -8.36 20.76 15.04
C GLY A 63 -8.45 22.30 14.94
N SER A 64 -8.60 22.96 16.08
CA SER A 64 -8.68 24.42 16.24
C SER A 64 -7.31 25.11 16.11
N ASP A 65 -7.29 26.39 15.76
CA ASP A 65 -6.12 27.18 15.33
C ASP A 65 -4.88 27.16 16.27
N ASP A 66 -5.01 26.94 17.58
CA ASP A 66 -3.89 26.93 18.54
C ASP A 66 -3.11 25.60 18.59
N ILE A 67 -3.57 24.51 17.93
CA ILE A 67 -2.93 23.20 17.93
C ILE A 67 -2.14 22.98 16.62
N PHE A 68 -2.30 23.86 15.63
CA PHE A 68 -1.81 23.69 14.28
C PHE A 68 -0.27 23.62 14.14
N GLU A 69 0.48 24.45 14.86
CA GLU A 69 1.94 24.52 14.70
C GLU A 69 2.61 23.21 15.14
N THR A 70 2.28 22.72 16.33
CA THR A 70 2.85 21.47 16.87
C THR A 70 2.47 20.22 16.08
N GLU A 71 1.28 20.20 15.45
CA GLU A 71 0.86 19.08 14.61
C GLU A 71 1.53 19.09 13.24
N ILE A 72 1.80 20.26 12.65
CA ILE A 72 2.51 20.38 11.38
C ILE A 72 3.95 19.90 11.53
N ASP A 73 4.65 20.30 12.58
CA ASP A 73 6.03 19.87 12.86
C ASP A 73 6.12 18.36 13.03
N ASN A 74 5.23 17.78 13.79
CA ASN A 74 5.16 16.32 13.95
C ASN A 74 4.88 15.57 12.64
N GLN A 75 4.04 16.13 11.77
CA GLN A 75 3.74 15.52 10.46
C GLN A 75 4.91 15.63 9.49
N VAL A 76 5.61 16.76 9.50
CA VAL A 76 6.82 16.97 8.71
C VAL A 76 7.92 16.01 9.16
N GLU A 77 8.16 15.89 10.47
CA GLU A 77 9.13 14.94 11.04
C GLU A 77 8.81 13.50 10.65
N LEU A 78 7.55 13.10 10.72
CA LEU A 78 7.11 11.76 10.32
C LEU A 78 7.27 11.50 8.82
N ALA A 79 6.94 12.49 7.99
CA ALA A 79 7.15 12.40 6.54
C ALA A 79 8.65 12.31 6.23
N ILE A 80 9.47 13.05 6.96
CA ILE A 80 10.93 12.99 6.87
C ILE A 80 11.42 11.58 7.21
N ASP A 81 10.91 10.96 8.27
CA ASP A 81 11.35 9.62 8.70
C ASP A 81 10.99 8.53 7.67
N GLU A 82 9.79 8.55 7.14
CA GLU A 82 9.23 7.45 6.35
C GLU A 82 9.37 7.61 4.82
N ALA A 83 9.55 8.82 4.28
CA ALA A 83 9.72 9.02 2.85
C ALA A 83 11.17 8.78 2.39
N ASP A 84 11.34 8.34 1.14
CA ASP A 84 12.64 8.28 0.47
C ASP A 84 12.99 9.63 -0.19
N ILE A 85 11.97 10.37 -0.63
CA ILE A 85 12.08 11.69 -1.27
C ILE A 85 11.00 12.61 -0.72
N ILE A 86 11.33 13.87 -0.51
CA ILE A 86 10.43 14.89 0.01
C ILE A 86 10.18 15.96 -1.05
N LEU A 87 8.91 16.23 -1.34
CA LEU A 87 8.47 17.38 -2.10
C LEU A 87 7.98 18.44 -1.11
N PHE A 88 8.81 19.45 -0.87
CA PHE A 88 8.45 20.58 -0.02
C PHE A 88 7.73 21.63 -0.86
N MET A 89 6.45 21.83 -0.58
CA MET A 89 5.56 22.64 -1.40
C MET A 89 5.29 23.98 -0.74
N VAL A 90 5.52 25.07 -1.50
CA VAL A 90 5.26 26.45 -1.13
C VAL A 90 4.37 27.12 -2.20
N ASP A 91 3.84 28.29 -1.90
CA ASP A 91 2.88 28.99 -2.74
C ASP A 91 3.46 30.34 -3.21
N VAL A 92 3.61 30.54 -4.54
CA VAL A 92 4.16 31.76 -5.10
C VAL A 92 3.31 33.00 -4.79
N ASP A 93 1.99 32.85 -4.64
CA ASP A 93 1.10 33.98 -4.38
C ASP A 93 1.28 34.60 -2.98
N SER A 94 1.64 33.80 -2.01
CA SER A 94 1.82 34.26 -0.62
C SER A 94 3.26 34.58 -0.25
N GLY A 95 4.21 34.27 -1.13
CA GLY A 95 5.64 34.39 -0.82
C GLY A 95 6.07 33.46 0.33
N ILE A 96 7.26 33.71 0.88
CA ILE A 96 7.81 32.93 1.99
C ILE A 96 7.17 33.39 3.30
N THR A 97 6.55 32.46 4.00
CA THR A 97 5.98 32.69 5.36
C THR A 97 6.92 32.19 6.45
N SER A 98 6.67 32.58 7.72
CA SER A 98 7.42 32.06 8.88
C SER A 98 7.39 30.54 8.95
N MET A 99 6.21 29.96 8.74
CA MET A 99 6.01 28.50 8.72
C MET A 99 6.80 27.81 7.60
N ASP A 100 6.88 28.41 6.42
CA ASP A 100 7.71 27.87 5.31
C ASP A 100 9.20 27.91 5.71
N SER A 101 9.65 28.94 6.41
CA SER A 101 11.01 29.07 6.89
C SER A 101 11.36 28.00 7.94
N GLU A 102 10.48 27.75 8.92
CA GLU A 102 10.64 26.71 9.94
C GLU A 102 10.73 25.32 9.32
N ILE A 103 9.82 24.98 8.42
CA ILE A 103 9.87 23.70 7.68
C ILE A 103 11.17 23.59 6.89
N SER A 104 11.61 24.67 6.21
CA SER A 104 12.85 24.70 5.46
C SER A 104 14.06 24.41 6.36
N ASP A 105 14.10 24.99 7.56
CA ASP A 105 15.17 24.78 8.53
C ASP A 105 15.26 23.33 9.01
N LEU A 106 14.14 22.65 9.19
CA LEU A 106 14.07 21.22 9.48
C LEU A 106 14.60 20.40 8.30
N LEU A 107 14.10 20.71 7.08
CA LEU A 107 14.44 19.95 5.89
C LEU A 107 15.91 20.10 5.44
N ARG A 108 16.54 21.20 5.76
CA ARG A 108 18.00 21.40 5.50
C ARG A 108 18.91 20.55 6.36
N LYS A 109 18.43 20.07 7.51
CA LYS A 109 19.21 19.25 8.46
C LYS A 109 19.21 17.77 8.12
N ILE A 110 18.38 17.33 7.17
CA ILE A 110 18.23 15.93 6.81
C ILE A 110 19.11 15.56 5.62
N GLU A 111 19.48 14.27 5.54
CA GLU A 111 20.29 13.72 4.44
C GLU A 111 19.44 13.25 3.24
N LYS A 112 18.11 13.25 3.37
CA LYS A 112 17.20 12.78 2.29
C LYS A 112 17.09 13.82 1.19
N PRO A 113 16.85 13.40 -0.07
CA PRO A 113 16.58 14.32 -1.17
C PRO A 113 15.33 15.16 -0.92
N VAL A 114 15.47 16.48 -0.95
CA VAL A 114 14.39 17.45 -0.85
C VAL A 114 14.31 18.24 -2.14
N PHE A 115 13.10 18.36 -2.68
CA PHE A 115 12.76 19.16 -3.85
C PHE A 115 11.83 20.30 -3.40
N LEU A 116 12.24 21.54 -3.58
CA LEU A 116 11.39 22.69 -3.32
C LEU A 116 10.44 22.89 -4.50
N VAL A 117 9.16 22.78 -4.26
CA VAL A 117 8.11 22.87 -5.28
C VAL A 117 7.34 24.16 -5.06
N VAL A 118 7.62 25.17 -5.89
CA VAL A 118 6.93 26.46 -5.87
C VAL A 118 5.67 26.33 -6.73
N ASN A 119 4.52 26.25 -6.08
CA ASN A 119 3.22 26.01 -6.73
C ASN A 119 2.52 27.30 -7.17
N LYS A 120 1.51 27.14 -8.00
CA LYS A 120 0.68 28.20 -8.62
C LYS A 120 1.42 29.08 -9.63
N VAL A 121 2.54 28.61 -10.16
CA VAL A 121 3.27 29.28 -11.25
C VAL A 121 2.58 28.93 -12.57
N ASP A 122 1.45 29.57 -12.86
CA ASP A 122 0.58 29.27 -14.01
C ASP A 122 0.81 30.18 -15.22
N ASN A 123 1.62 31.21 -15.06
CA ASN A 123 1.95 32.15 -16.13
C ASN A 123 3.42 32.62 -16.06
N SER A 124 3.91 33.23 -17.16
CA SER A 124 5.29 33.68 -17.29
C SER A 124 5.68 34.84 -16.37
N SER A 125 4.73 35.67 -15.93
CA SER A 125 5.01 36.77 -15.00
C SER A 125 5.43 36.24 -13.62
N ARG A 126 4.82 35.16 -13.16
CA ARG A 126 5.14 34.50 -11.88
C ARG A 126 6.48 33.77 -11.86
N MET A 127 7.06 33.51 -13.01
CA MET A 127 8.43 32.95 -13.11
C MET A 127 9.49 33.84 -12.48
N ASN A 128 9.28 35.16 -12.42
CA ASN A 128 10.22 36.06 -11.75
C ASN A 128 10.09 36.02 -10.23
N ASP A 129 8.89 35.73 -9.71
CA ASP A 129 8.60 35.71 -8.28
C ASP A 129 9.19 34.48 -7.58
N ILE A 130 9.58 33.44 -8.35
CA ILE A 130 10.22 32.24 -7.77
C ILE A 130 11.60 32.53 -7.19
N ASN A 131 12.25 33.65 -7.59
CA ASN A 131 13.63 33.95 -7.20
C ASN A 131 13.78 34.13 -5.68
N GLU A 132 12.76 34.63 -4.98
CA GLU A 132 12.80 34.77 -3.54
C GLU A 132 12.99 33.43 -2.80
N PHE A 133 12.43 32.33 -3.35
CA PHE A 133 12.46 31.02 -2.73
C PHE A 133 13.84 30.33 -2.75
N TYR A 134 14.80 30.82 -3.54
CA TYR A 134 16.19 30.38 -3.45
C TYR A 134 16.82 30.72 -2.09
N SER A 135 16.32 31.76 -1.40
CA SER A 135 16.76 32.13 -0.06
C SER A 135 16.51 31.05 1.00
N MET A 136 15.58 30.11 0.74
CA MET A 136 15.30 28.97 1.61
C MET A 136 16.45 27.93 1.65
N GLY A 137 17.45 28.05 0.78
CA GLY A 137 18.66 27.22 0.82
C GLY A 137 18.46 25.77 0.37
N ILE A 138 17.35 25.45 -0.28
CA ILE A 138 17.10 24.13 -0.88
C ILE A 138 17.58 24.14 -2.33
N LYS A 139 18.53 23.27 -2.67
CA LYS A 139 19.27 23.32 -3.94
C LYS A 139 18.42 23.08 -5.20
N LYS A 140 17.35 22.27 -5.10
CA LYS A 140 16.51 21.87 -6.23
C LYS A 140 15.15 22.54 -6.12
N LEU A 141 14.90 23.57 -6.92
CA LEU A 141 13.67 24.34 -6.99
C LEU A 141 12.96 24.05 -8.32
N TYR A 142 11.66 23.78 -8.25
CA TYR A 142 10.79 23.50 -9.39
C TYR A 142 9.54 24.36 -9.35
N PRO A 143 9.36 25.27 -10.32
CA PRO A 143 8.11 25.99 -10.50
C PRO A 143 7.08 25.03 -11.09
N VAL A 144 5.89 24.93 -10.45
CA VAL A 144 4.80 24.07 -10.92
C VAL A 144 3.47 24.81 -10.85
N ALA A 145 2.52 24.36 -11.68
CA ALA A 145 1.11 24.67 -11.49
C ALA A 145 0.35 23.35 -11.37
N SER A 146 0.09 22.92 -10.13
CA SER A 146 -0.58 21.65 -9.85
C SER A 146 -1.97 21.54 -10.50
N SER A 147 -2.66 22.65 -10.76
CA SER A 147 -3.98 22.70 -11.40
C SER A 147 -3.94 22.26 -12.87
N ASN A 148 -2.96 22.72 -13.65
CA ASN A 148 -2.85 22.44 -15.09
C ASN A 148 -1.72 21.46 -15.45
N GLY A 149 -0.77 21.20 -14.52
CA GLY A 149 0.33 20.26 -14.67
C GLY A 149 1.62 20.87 -15.22
N PHE A 150 1.70 22.19 -15.37
CA PHE A 150 2.94 22.87 -15.77
C PHE A 150 4.07 22.53 -14.79
N GLY A 151 5.28 22.26 -15.31
CA GLY A 151 6.48 21.96 -14.53
C GLY A 151 6.52 20.58 -13.84
N THR A 152 5.38 19.86 -13.74
CA THR A 152 5.34 18.57 -13.04
C THR A 152 6.14 17.48 -13.77
N GLY A 153 6.33 17.58 -15.08
CA GLY A 153 7.15 16.65 -15.87
C GLY A 153 8.62 16.71 -15.49
N GLU A 154 9.22 17.92 -15.48
CA GLU A 154 10.61 18.12 -15.10
C GLU A 154 10.88 17.70 -13.65
N LEU A 155 9.97 18.05 -12.74
CA LEU A 155 10.03 17.59 -11.34
C LEU A 155 10.10 16.06 -11.27
N LEU A 156 9.20 15.37 -11.95
CA LEU A 156 9.14 13.90 -11.92
C LEU A 156 10.34 13.25 -12.60
N ASP A 157 10.84 13.82 -13.69
CA ASP A 157 12.05 13.31 -14.36
C ASP A 157 13.26 13.29 -13.42
N ASP A 158 13.42 14.32 -12.60
CA ASP A 158 14.52 14.38 -11.64
C ASP A 158 14.26 13.56 -10.38
N VAL A 159 13.01 13.45 -9.94
CA VAL A 159 12.62 12.59 -8.82
C VAL A 159 12.90 11.13 -9.15
N VAL A 160 12.48 10.62 -10.32
CA VAL A 160 12.65 9.21 -10.69
C VAL A 160 14.10 8.82 -10.96
N LYS A 161 15.00 9.76 -11.25
CA LYS A 161 16.44 9.50 -11.35
C LYS A 161 17.05 9.08 -10.02
N LEU A 162 16.47 9.53 -8.91
CA LEU A 162 16.94 9.22 -7.56
C LEU A 162 16.33 7.93 -6.99
N PHE A 163 15.39 7.32 -7.69
CA PHE A 163 14.82 6.06 -7.26
C PHE A 163 15.86 4.97 -7.21
N LYS A 164 15.90 4.29 -6.06
CA LYS A 164 16.73 3.10 -5.89
C LYS A 164 16.27 2.06 -6.89
N GLU A 165 17.19 1.56 -7.72
CA GLU A 165 16.88 0.41 -8.56
C GLU A 165 16.53 -0.77 -7.66
N GLU A 166 15.44 -1.46 -7.98
CA GLU A 166 15.15 -2.75 -7.39
C GLU A 166 16.28 -3.69 -7.83
N LYS A 167 17.27 -3.84 -6.98
CA LYS A 167 18.11 -5.04 -7.08
C LYS A 167 17.16 -6.19 -6.79
N GLU A 168 16.86 -6.99 -7.78
CA GLU A 168 16.29 -8.33 -7.62
C GLU A 168 17.29 -9.12 -6.76
N ILE A 169 17.21 -8.92 -5.45
CA ILE A 169 17.76 -9.89 -4.52
C ILE A 169 16.70 -10.98 -4.54
N ASP A 170 16.97 -11.99 -5.34
CA ASP A 170 16.24 -13.26 -5.38
C ASP A 170 16.44 -13.93 -4.01
N ASN A 171 15.79 -13.38 -3.01
CA ASN A 171 15.69 -13.98 -1.70
C ASN A 171 14.45 -14.85 -1.73
N ASP A 172 14.64 -16.16 -1.89
CA ASP A 172 13.62 -17.22 -1.75
C ASP A 172 12.88 -17.18 -0.40
N VAL A 173 13.30 -16.29 0.50
CA VAL A 173 12.75 -16.15 1.85
C VAL A 173 11.57 -15.18 1.85
N PRO A 174 10.35 -15.67 2.21
CA PRO A 174 9.14 -14.86 2.26
C PRO A 174 9.27 -13.67 3.21
N LYS A 175 8.69 -12.53 2.85
CA LYS A 175 8.62 -11.33 3.67
C LYS A 175 7.20 -11.12 4.16
N PHE A 176 7.01 -11.16 5.48
CA PHE A 176 5.69 -10.97 6.09
C PHE A 176 5.62 -9.67 6.88
N ALA A 177 4.58 -8.89 6.66
CA ALA A 177 4.27 -7.72 7.47
C ALA A 177 3.08 -8.00 8.39
N VAL A 178 3.23 -7.72 9.69
CA VAL A 178 2.11 -7.71 10.63
C VAL A 178 1.54 -6.31 10.67
N VAL A 179 0.41 -6.12 10.01
CA VAL A 179 -0.28 -4.84 9.88
C VAL A 179 -1.46 -4.81 10.82
N VAL A 180 -1.57 -3.74 11.58
CA VAL A 180 -2.57 -3.66 12.65
C VAL A 180 -3.06 -2.24 12.85
N ARG A 181 -4.28 -2.11 13.36
CA ARG A 181 -4.72 -0.91 14.05
C ARG A 181 -3.99 -0.75 15.40
N PRO A 182 -3.75 0.48 15.89
CA PRO A 182 -3.23 0.69 17.24
C PRO A 182 -4.00 -0.11 18.29
N ASN A 183 -3.27 -0.73 19.24
CA ASN A 183 -3.82 -1.54 20.35
C ASN A 183 -4.53 -2.86 19.96
N ALA A 184 -4.42 -3.34 18.72
CA ALA A 184 -4.97 -4.66 18.33
C ALA A 184 -4.12 -5.85 18.79
N GLY A 185 -2.94 -5.62 19.39
CA GLY A 185 -2.10 -6.66 19.95
C GLY A 185 -0.90 -7.08 19.10
N LYS A 186 -0.38 -6.19 18.21
CA LYS A 186 0.81 -6.47 17.36
C LYS A 186 1.99 -6.99 18.18
N SER A 187 2.38 -6.25 19.21
CA SER A 187 3.52 -6.63 20.08
C SER A 187 3.29 -7.97 20.77
N SER A 188 2.07 -8.22 21.25
CA SER A 188 1.70 -9.50 21.88
C SER A 188 1.76 -10.65 20.89
N PHE A 189 1.27 -10.44 19.65
CA PHE A 189 1.30 -11.47 18.59
C PHE A 189 2.76 -11.80 18.20
N ILE A 190 3.59 -10.80 17.98
CA ILE A 190 4.99 -11.01 17.60
C ILE A 190 5.77 -11.62 18.76
N ASN A 191 5.54 -11.19 20.02
CA ASN A 191 6.15 -11.82 21.17
C ASN A 191 5.72 -13.27 21.36
N ALA A 192 4.44 -13.58 21.13
CA ALA A 192 3.95 -14.97 21.17
C ALA A 192 4.56 -15.84 20.06
N LEU A 193 4.87 -15.25 18.90
CA LEU A 193 5.50 -15.91 17.78
C LEU A 193 7.00 -16.16 18.02
N ILE A 194 7.74 -15.12 18.47
CA ILE A 194 9.19 -15.21 18.69
C ILE A 194 9.51 -16.04 19.92
N GLY A 195 8.64 -16.02 20.94
CA GLY A 195 8.85 -16.68 22.23
C GLY A 195 9.82 -15.92 23.14
N GLU A 196 10.05 -16.45 24.36
CA GLU A 196 10.89 -15.80 25.38
C GLU A 196 12.41 -15.89 25.08
N ASN A 197 12.85 -16.80 24.23
CA ASN A 197 14.24 -16.98 23.87
C ASN A 197 14.64 -16.14 22.64
N ARG A 198 15.17 -14.94 22.93
CA ARG A 198 15.65 -13.95 21.92
C ARG A 198 16.85 -14.39 21.08
N ASN A 199 17.49 -15.52 21.38
CA ASN A 199 18.80 -15.91 20.81
C ASN A 199 18.75 -16.54 19.40
N ILE A 200 17.57 -16.62 18.75
CA ILE A 200 17.42 -17.30 17.44
C ILE A 200 16.87 -16.33 16.38
N VAL A 201 16.80 -15.03 16.71
CA VAL A 201 16.33 -13.99 15.81
C VAL A 201 17.53 -13.14 15.42
N THR A 202 18.05 -13.34 14.20
CA THR A 202 19.16 -12.55 13.67
C THR A 202 18.64 -11.28 13.03
N GLU A 203 19.24 -10.14 13.39
CA GLU A 203 19.06 -8.90 12.65
C GLU A 203 19.77 -9.04 11.30
N ILE A 204 19.11 -8.65 10.21
CA ILE A 204 19.73 -8.68 8.89
C ILE A 204 20.56 -7.40 8.75
N PRO A 205 21.93 -7.49 8.72
CA PRO A 205 22.77 -6.32 8.52
C PRO A 205 22.60 -5.78 7.10
N GLY A 206 22.53 -4.46 6.94
CA GLY A 206 22.56 -3.81 5.63
C GLY A 206 21.23 -3.30 5.08
N THR A 207 20.13 -3.46 5.81
CA THR A 207 18.92 -2.66 5.56
C THR A 207 19.11 -1.28 6.18
N THR A 208 18.93 -0.24 5.38
CA THR A 208 19.03 1.19 5.78
C THR A 208 18.42 1.46 7.16
N ARG A 209 18.97 2.39 7.91
CA ARG A 209 18.80 2.78 9.33
C ARG A 209 17.36 2.70 9.93
N ASP A 210 16.31 2.43 9.16
CA ASP A 210 14.90 2.65 9.55
C ASP A 210 13.98 1.42 9.58
N SER A 211 14.35 0.25 9.03
CA SER A 211 13.52 -0.95 9.11
C SER A 211 14.30 -2.14 9.67
N ILE A 212 14.07 -2.46 10.93
CA ILE A 212 14.61 -3.67 11.54
C ILE A 212 13.74 -4.84 11.06
N ASN A 213 14.26 -5.61 10.12
CA ASN A 213 13.68 -6.87 9.71
C ASN A 213 14.20 -7.98 10.62
N THR A 214 13.33 -8.87 11.01
CA THR A 214 13.64 -9.96 11.93
C THR A 214 13.49 -11.29 11.20
N ARG A 215 14.58 -12.02 11.01
CA ARG A 215 14.55 -13.38 10.45
C ARG A 215 13.94 -14.34 11.47
N TYR A 216 12.89 -15.04 11.06
CA TYR A 216 12.30 -16.13 11.80
C TYR A 216 12.69 -17.48 11.14
N ASN A 217 13.26 -18.39 11.94
CA ASN A 217 13.60 -19.74 11.48
C ASN A 217 13.29 -20.75 12.60
N ARG A 218 12.04 -21.24 12.61
CA ARG A 218 11.58 -22.23 13.59
C ARG A 218 10.46 -23.10 13.03
N PHE A 219 10.30 -24.30 13.59
CA PHE A 219 9.23 -25.24 13.26
C PHE A 219 9.11 -25.54 11.77
N GLY A 220 10.23 -25.49 11.03
CA GLY A 220 10.25 -25.71 9.58
C GLY A 220 9.78 -24.53 8.74
N PHE A 221 9.56 -23.35 9.36
CA PHE A 221 9.23 -22.11 8.66
C PHE A 221 10.41 -21.15 8.69
N GLU A 222 10.77 -20.60 7.53
CA GLU A 222 11.75 -19.54 7.39
C GLU A 222 11.12 -18.36 6.65
N PHE A 223 11.19 -17.15 7.27
CA PHE A 223 10.66 -15.90 6.69
C PHE A 223 11.23 -14.67 7.41
N ASP A 224 11.14 -13.53 6.75
CA ASP A 224 11.48 -12.23 7.32
C ASP A 224 10.22 -11.49 7.80
N LEU A 225 10.20 -11.09 9.07
CA LEU A 225 9.21 -10.17 9.59
C LEU A 225 9.65 -8.73 9.33
N ILE A 226 8.82 -7.99 8.58
CA ILE A 226 9.06 -6.60 8.23
C ILE A 226 8.53 -5.68 9.34
N ASP A 227 9.24 -4.58 9.61
CA ASP A 227 8.86 -3.53 10.58
C ASP A 227 8.66 -4.05 12.02
N THR A 228 9.68 -4.68 12.55
CA THR A 228 9.70 -5.08 13.98
C THR A 228 10.19 -3.96 14.91
N ALA A 229 10.67 -2.83 14.38
CA ALA A 229 11.21 -1.70 15.17
C ALA A 229 10.17 -1.06 16.10
N GLY A 230 8.91 -1.02 15.72
CA GLY A 230 7.82 -0.53 16.56
C GLY A 230 7.60 -1.28 17.86
N ILE A 231 8.22 -2.46 18.02
CA ILE A 231 8.13 -3.27 19.24
C ILE A 231 9.15 -2.83 20.29
N ARG A 232 10.31 -2.31 19.88
CA ARG A 232 11.44 -1.99 20.76
C ARG A 232 11.43 -0.56 21.31
N LYS A 233 10.90 0.41 20.55
CA LYS A 233 10.83 1.82 20.97
C LYS A 233 9.51 2.13 21.69
N LYS A 234 9.35 1.70 22.94
CA LYS A 234 8.21 2.03 23.81
C LYS A 234 8.29 3.40 24.49
N SER A 235 9.19 4.28 24.11
CA SER A 235 9.38 5.54 24.80
C SER A 235 9.23 6.76 23.91
N LYS A 236 8.30 7.63 24.27
CA LYS A 236 8.22 9.06 23.99
C LYS A 236 7.32 9.63 22.88
N VAL A 237 6.38 8.93 22.27
CA VAL A 237 5.44 9.63 21.38
C VAL A 237 3.99 9.33 21.82
N LYS A 238 3.36 10.27 22.51
CA LYS A 238 2.00 10.10 23.09
C LYS A 238 0.86 10.73 22.29
N GLU A 239 1.10 11.56 21.28
CA GLU A 239 0.01 12.39 20.73
C GLU A 239 -0.31 12.28 19.23
N ASN A 240 0.53 11.64 18.37
CA ASN A 240 0.19 11.45 16.94
C ASN A 240 0.31 9.98 16.49
N LEU A 241 -0.24 9.08 17.29
CA LEU A 241 -0.14 7.62 17.08
C LEU A 241 -0.80 7.13 15.78
N GLU A 242 -1.83 7.82 15.27
CA GLU A 242 -2.59 7.31 14.11
C GLU A 242 -1.87 7.51 12.79
N PHE A 243 -1.35 8.69 12.51
CA PHE A 243 -0.64 8.97 11.26
C PHE A 243 0.66 8.17 11.14
N TYR A 244 1.46 8.13 12.21
CA TYR A 244 2.68 7.33 12.28
C TYR A 244 2.41 5.83 12.04
N SER A 245 1.32 5.32 12.59
CA SER A 245 0.90 3.94 12.39
C SER A 245 0.53 3.66 10.94
N VAL A 246 -0.13 4.60 10.25
CA VAL A 246 -0.53 4.47 8.83
C VAL A 246 0.70 4.47 7.92
N MET A 247 1.63 5.43 8.07
CA MET A 247 2.84 5.52 7.24
C MET A 247 3.71 4.26 7.35
N ARG A 248 3.94 3.78 8.59
CA ARG A 248 4.64 2.52 8.81
C ARG A 248 3.91 1.32 8.20
N SER A 249 2.59 1.32 8.31
CA SER A 249 1.79 0.24 7.72
C SER A 249 1.93 0.24 6.20
N VAL A 250 1.91 1.41 5.56
CA VAL A 250 2.14 1.54 4.11
C VAL A 250 3.50 0.96 3.73
N ARG A 251 4.58 1.40 4.40
CA ARG A 251 5.94 0.94 4.12
C ARG A 251 6.10 -0.57 4.37
N ALA A 252 5.54 -1.08 5.46
CA ALA A 252 5.56 -2.50 5.77
C ALA A 252 4.80 -3.31 4.71
N ILE A 253 3.62 -2.85 4.29
CA ILE A 253 2.84 -3.48 3.22
C ILE A 253 3.65 -3.51 1.92
N GLU A 254 4.22 -2.38 1.50
CA GLU A 254 4.95 -2.31 0.24
C GLU A 254 6.17 -3.22 0.18
N ASN A 255 6.88 -3.38 1.30
CA ASN A 255 8.08 -4.20 1.38
C ASN A 255 7.82 -5.68 1.71
N SER A 256 6.57 -6.09 1.89
CA SER A 256 6.19 -7.47 2.19
C SER A 256 5.66 -8.23 0.98
N ASP A 257 5.60 -9.55 1.10
CA ASP A 257 4.93 -10.46 0.16
C ASP A 257 3.52 -10.78 0.65
N VAL A 258 3.37 -10.97 1.96
CA VAL A 258 2.11 -11.30 2.62
C VAL A 258 1.89 -10.37 3.80
N CYS A 259 0.70 -9.80 3.88
CA CYS A 259 0.22 -8.99 4.98
C CYS A 259 -0.62 -9.83 5.94
N ILE A 260 -0.18 -9.89 7.18
CA ILE A 260 -0.91 -10.48 8.30
C ILE A 260 -1.70 -9.34 8.95
N LEU A 261 -2.96 -9.17 8.55
CA LEU A 261 -3.83 -8.12 9.07
C LEU A 261 -4.47 -8.57 10.38
N LEU A 262 -3.97 -8.04 11.49
CA LEU A 262 -4.42 -8.35 12.83
C LEU A 262 -5.41 -7.29 13.33
N PHE A 263 -6.55 -7.71 13.85
CA PHE A 263 -7.55 -6.81 14.44
C PHE A 263 -8.15 -7.41 15.72
N ASP A 264 -8.71 -6.53 16.56
CA ASP A 264 -9.39 -6.90 17.81
C ASP A 264 -10.83 -7.30 17.51
N VAL A 265 -11.15 -8.58 17.69
CA VAL A 265 -12.48 -9.11 17.39
C VAL A 265 -13.58 -8.49 18.24
N SER A 266 -13.26 -8.02 19.48
CA SER A 266 -14.24 -7.38 20.36
C SER A 266 -14.71 -6.01 19.85
N ARG A 267 -13.90 -5.37 19.00
CA ARG A 267 -14.24 -4.08 18.35
C ARG A 267 -14.83 -4.27 16.95
N GLY A 268 -14.80 -5.49 16.43
CA GLY A 268 -15.26 -5.84 15.09
C GLY A 268 -14.32 -5.38 13.96
N PHE A 269 -14.80 -5.52 12.72
CA PHE A 269 -14.08 -5.16 11.50
C PHE A 269 -14.46 -3.74 11.10
N ASP A 270 -13.78 -2.75 11.70
CA ASP A 270 -14.10 -1.34 11.55
C ASP A 270 -13.52 -0.71 10.26
N THR A 271 -13.83 0.56 10.03
CA THR A 271 -13.41 1.30 8.82
C THR A 271 -11.89 1.38 8.68
N GLN A 272 -11.12 1.49 9.78
CA GLN A 272 -9.65 1.54 9.72
C GLN A 272 -9.07 0.18 9.29
N VAL A 273 -9.59 -0.91 9.83
CA VAL A 273 -9.19 -2.28 9.42
C VAL A 273 -9.53 -2.51 7.95
N LYS A 274 -10.72 -2.06 7.51
CA LYS A 274 -11.14 -2.12 6.11
C LYS A 274 -10.20 -1.35 5.19
N ASN A 275 -9.80 -0.13 5.56
CA ASN A 275 -8.86 0.69 4.78
C ASN A 275 -7.49 -0.01 4.63
N ILE A 276 -6.98 -0.60 5.71
CA ILE A 276 -5.72 -1.36 5.67
C ILE A 276 -5.85 -2.60 4.76
N PHE A 277 -6.99 -3.31 4.82
CA PHE A 277 -7.26 -4.45 3.95
C PHE A 277 -7.19 -4.05 2.47
N TRP A 278 -7.88 -2.97 2.09
CA TRP A 278 -7.87 -2.48 0.72
C TRP A 278 -6.51 -1.93 0.29
N LEU A 279 -5.75 -1.38 1.23
CA LEU A 279 -4.36 -0.98 0.97
C LEU A 279 -3.48 -2.19 0.62
N CYS A 280 -3.61 -3.31 1.33
CA CYS A 280 -2.92 -4.56 1.01
C CYS A 280 -3.32 -5.11 -0.36
N GLU A 281 -4.63 -5.10 -0.67
CA GLU A 281 -5.16 -5.55 -1.96
C GLU A 281 -4.64 -4.69 -3.13
N ARG A 282 -4.71 -3.35 -3.01
CA ARG A 282 -4.17 -2.41 -4.02
C ARG A 282 -2.68 -2.63 -4.28
N ASN A 283 -1.92 -2.95 -3.25
CA ASN A 283 -0.51 -3.29 -3.34
C ASN A 283 -0.25 -4.73 -3.83
N LYS A 284 -1.31 -5.48 -4.18
CA LYS A 284 -1.24 -6.85 -4.70
C LYS A 284 -0.43 -7.79 -3.80
N LYS A 285 -0.60 -7.60 -2.48
CA LYS A 285 0.02 -8.46 -1.46
C LYS A 285 -0.88 -9.63 -1.10
N GLY A 286 -0.29 -10.76 -0.71
CA GLY A 286 -1.05 -11.83 -0.07
C GLY A 286 -1.67 -11.33 1.23
N ILE A 287 -2.88 -11.75 1.58
CA ILE A 287 -3.62 -11.27 2.76
C ILE A 287 -4.14 -12.43 3.58
N ILE A 288 -3.88 -12.38 4.89
CA ILE A 288 -4.58 -13.20 5.88
C ILE A 288 -5.18 -12.29 6.94
N LEU A 289 -6.36 -12.62 7.41
CA LEU A 289 -7.07 -11.89 8.48
C LEU A 289 -6.93 -12.65 9.79
N ILE A 290 -6.47 -11.97 10.83
CA ILE A 290 -6.30 -12.53 12.17
C ILE A 290 -7.20 -11.78 13.14
N ALA A 291 -8.30 -12.42 13.52
CA ALA A 291 -9.23 -11.96 14.56
C ALA A 291 -8.64 -12.31 15.93
N ASN A 292 -7.95 -11.34 16.54
CA ASN A 292 -7.29 -11.50 17.83
C ASN A 292 -8.23 -11.23 19.01
N LYS A 293 -7.80 -11.62 20.20
CA LYS A 293 -8.56 -11.55 21.46
C LYS A 293 -9.83 -12.41 21.44
N TRP A 294 -9.76 -13.54 20.75
CA TRP A 294 -10.88 -14.50 20.68
C TRP A 294 -11.27 -15.10 22.03
N ASP A 295 -10.40 -14.95 23.02
CA ASP A 295 -10.67 -15.31 24.43
C ASP A 295 -11.73 -14.43 25.09
N LEU A 296 -11.94 -13.20 24.62
CA LEU A 296 -12.91 -12.24 25.17
C LEU A 296 -14.34 -12.43 24.65
N ILE A 297 -14.53 -13.28 23.64
CA ILE A 297 -15.83 -13.49 23.00
C ILE A 297 -16.54 -14.68 23.67
N GLU A 298 -17.78 -14.47 24.06
CA GLU A 298 -18.69 -15.58 24.46
C GLU A 298 -18.96 -16.45 23.24
N LYS A 299 -18.64 -17.74 23.39
CA LYS A 299 -18.63 -18.69 22.27
C LYS A 299 -19.88 -19.53 22.28
N ASN A 300 -20.60 -19.51 21.18
CA ASN A 300 -21.61 -20.51 20.84
C ASN A 300 -21.14 -21.32 19.61
N THR A 301 -21.84 -22.37 19.27
CA THR A 301 -21.50 -23.31 18.18
C THR A 301 -21.34 -22.60 16.82
N ASN A 302 -22.01 -21.46 16.62
CA ASN A 302 -22.08 -20.75 15.35
C ASN A 302 -21.27 -19.43 15.34
N SER A 303 -20.66 -19.02 16.46
CA SER A 303 -19.97 -17.72 16.58
C SER A 303 -18.94 -17.49 15.49
N THR A 304 -18.06 -18.47 15.26
CA THR A 304 -17.00 -18.37 14.24
C THR A 304 -17.58 -18.12 12.85
N LYS A 305 -18.61 -18.88 12.46
CA LYS A 305 -19.25 -18.77 11.14
C LYS A 305 -19.98 -17.44 10.96
N GLN A 306 -20.61 -16.93 12.01
CA GLN A 306 -21.29 -15.62 11.99
C GLN A 306 -20.30 -14.48 11.81
N PHE A 307 -19.20 -14.46 12.59
CA PHE A 307 -18.15 -13.48 12.46
C PHE A 307 -17.49 -13.53 11.08
N GLU A 308 -17.20 -14.74 10.57
CA GLU A 308 -16.63 -14.92 9.23
C GLU A 308 -17.56 -14.37 8.14
N THR A 309 -18.83 -14.64 8.20
CA THR A 309 -19.83 -14.12 7.24
C THR A 309 -19.92 -12.59 7.29
N THR A 310 -19.90 -12.01 8.48
CA THR A 310 -19.92 -10.55 8.66
C THR A 310 -18.67 -9.91 8.07
N ILE A 311 -17.48 -10.44 8.37
CA ILE A 311 -16.22 -9.92 7.84
C ILE A 311 -16.20 -10.04 6.31
N LYS A 312 -16.61 -11.18 5.74
CA LYS A 312 -16.65 -11.38 4.28
C LYS A 312 -17.54 -10.37 3.57
N LYS A 313 -18.67 -9.98 4.15
CA LYS A 313 -19.52 -8.92 3.59
C LYS A 313 -18.80 -7.55 3.55
N GLU A 314 -17.99 -7.25 4.56
CA GLU A 314 -17.28 -5.98 4.66
C GLU A 314 -16.11 -5.85 3.65
N ILE A 315 -15.59 -6.97 3.17
CA ILE A 315 -14.46 -7.02 2.23
C ILE A 315 -14.88 -7.38 0.80
N GLU A 316 -16.17 -7.38 0.49
CA GLU A 316 -16.63 -7.57 -0.89
C GLU A 316 -16.03 -6.48 -1.83
N PRO A 317 -15.60 -6.84 -3.04
CA PRO A 317 -15.76 -8.14 -3.72
C PRO A 317 -14.66 -9.19 -3.46
N PHE A 318 -13.57 -8.87 -2.74
CA PHE A 318 -12.47 -9.80 -2.48
C PHE A 318 -12.70 -10.59 -1.19
N THR A 319 -13.58 -11.59 -1.23
CA THR A 319 -14.00 -12.40 -0.06
C THR A 319 -13.23 -13.70 0.12
N ASP A 320 -12.41 -14.09 -0.87
CA ASP A 320 -11.60 -15.32 -0.84
C ASP A 320 -10.32 -15.11 -0.02
N VAL A 321 -10.48 -14.95 1.29
CA VAL A 321 -9.41 -14.68 2.25
C VAL A 321 -9.54 -15.57 3.48
N ASN A 322 -8.42 -16.08 3.98
CA ASN A 322 -8.39 -16.85 5.23
C ASN A 322 -8.61 -15.94 6.44
N ILE A 323 -9.54 -16.33 7.31
CA ILE A 323 -9.82 -15.67 8.58
C ILE A 323 -9.49 -16.64 9.71
N ILE A 324 -8.56 -16.26 10.60
CA ILE A 324 -8.12 -17.10 11.72
C ILE A 324 -8.41 -16.39 13.03
N PHE A 325 -9.16 -17.04 13.89
CA PHE A 325 -9.49 -16.54 15.22
C PHE A 325 -8.41 -17.00 16.20
N VAL A 326 -7.68 -16.03 16.79
CA VAL A 326 -6.54 -16.29 17.67
C VAL A 326 -6.73 -15.66 19.05
N SER A 327 -6.08 -16.22 20.05
CA SER A 327 -5.80 -15.54 21.31
C SER A 327 -4.28 -15.47 21.51
N THR A 328 -3.75 -14.25 21.43
CA THR A 328 -2.32 -14.04 21.68
C THR A 328 -1.99 -14.24 23.16
N LEU A 329 -2.93 -13.97 24.06
CA LEU A 329 -2.78 -14.19 25.49
C LEU A 329 -2.60 -15.69 25.80
N ASN A 330 -3.45 -16.53 25.24
CA ASN A 330 -3.45 -17.98 25.45
C ASN A 330 -2.56 -18.72 24.45
N LYS A 331 -1.81 -18.01 23.59
CA LYS A 331 -0.97 -18.56 22.50
C LYS A 331 -1.73 -19.50 21.55
N GLN A 332 -3.06 -19.30 21.42
CA GLN A 332 -3.92 -20.18 20.63
C GLN A 332 -3.85 -19.84 19.13
N ARG A 333 -3.59 -20.84 18.28
CA ARG A 333 -3.56 -20.78 16.81
C ARG A 333 -2.51 -19.82 16.19
N ILE A 334 -1.48 -19.41 16.95
CA ILE A 334 -0.40 -18.57 16.44
C ILE A 334 0.35 -19.28 15.29
N HIS A 335 0.76 -20.55 15.50
CA HIS A 335 1.44 -21.33 14.45
C HIS A 335 0.58 -21.54 13.20
N LYS A 336 -0.76 -21.73 13.37
CA LYS A 336 -1.68 -21.85 12.24
C LYS A 336 -1.71 -20.59 11.39
N SER A 337 -1.56 -19.43 12.01
CA SER A 337 -1.47 -18.14 11.29
C SER A 337 -0.25 -18.09 10.37
N ILE A 338 0.90 -18.57 10.84
CA ILE A 338 2.13 -18.61 10.03
C ILE A 338 2.05 -19.67 8.93
N GLU A 339 1.57 -20.86 9.24
CA GLU A 339 1.33 -21.92 8.24
C GLU A 339 0.45 -21.38 7.09
N THR A 340 -0.62 -20.65 7.44
CA THR A 340 -1.52 -20.06 6.45
C THR A 340 -0.82 -18.94 5.66
N ALA A 341 0.00 -18.08 6.29
CA ALA A 341 0.77 -17.05 5.60
C ALA A 341 1.74 -17.65 4.57
N VAL A 342 2.42 -18.74 4.94
CA VAL A 342 3.31 -19.47 4.02
C VAL A 342 2.52 -20.10 2.86
N LYS A 343 1.31 -20.62 3.12
CA LYS A 343 0.43 -21.15 2.06
C LYS A 343 0.03 -20.04 1.09
N VAL A 344 -0.36 -18.87 1.59
CA VAL A 344 -0.71 -17.69 0.76
C VAL A 344 0.50 -17.23 -0.06
N PHE A 345 1.71 -17.20 0.52
CA PHE A 345 2.93 -16.88 -0.22
C PHE A 345 3.18 -17.86 -1.38
N LYS A 346 3.04 -19.17 -1.13
CA LYS A 346 3.18 -20.18 -2.18
C LYS A 346 2.16 -19.98 -3.30
N GLY A 347 0.89 -19.74 -2.96
CA GLY A 347 -0.15 -19.42 -3.95
C GLY A 347 0.18 -18.16 -4.76
N ARG A 348 0.76 -17.11 -4.12
CA ARG A 348 1.19 -15.88 -4.80
C ARG A 348 2.29 -16.14 -5.82
N SER A 349 3.20 -17.07 -5.54
CA SER A 349 4.34 -17.41 -6.38
C SER A 349 4.02 -18.53 -7.39
N GLU A 350 2.83 -19.16 -7.32
CA GLU A 350 2.47 -20.29 -8.16
C GLU A 350 2.43 -19.91 -9.64
N LYS A 351 3.08 -20.72 -10.47
CA LYS A 351 3.08 -20.60 -11.94
C LYS A 351 2.27 -21.72 -12.55
N ILE A 352 1.14 -21.38 -13.15
CA ILE A 352 0.26 -22.35 -13.82
C ILE A 352 0.70 -22.47 -15.27
N LYS A 353 0.89 -23.71 -15.73
CA LYS A 353 1.23 -23.98 -17.13
C LYS A 353 0.10 -23.48 -18.03
N THR A 354 0.46 -22.74 -19.09
CA THR A 354 -0.47 -22.15 -20.06
C THR A 354 -1.45 -23.16 -20.65
N ARG A 355 -0.99 -24.39 -20.94
CA ARG A 355 -1.85 -25.46 -21.42
C ARG A 355 -2.97 -25.77 -20.43
N LYS A 356 -2.63 -25.98 -19.14
CA LYS A 356 -3.60 -26.26 -18.06
C LYS A 356 -4.64 -25.14 -17.91
N LEU A 357 -4.20 -23.87 -18.02
CA LEU A 357 -5.10 -22.72 -17.98
C LEU A 357 -6.12 -22.77 -19.14
N ASN A 358 -5.64 -23.01 -20.36
CA ASN A 358 -6.51 -23.01 -21.53
C ASN A 358 -7.43 -24.24 -21.55
N ASP A 359 -6.93 -25.42 -21.18
CA ASP A 359 -7.73 -26.65 -21.14
C ASP A 359 -8.91 -26.55 -20.16
N ILE A 360 -8.75 -25.81 -19.04
CA ILE A 360 -9.79 -25.62 -18.03
C ILE A 360 -10.70 -24.44 -18.36
N LEU A 361 -10.13 -23.26 -18.62
CA LEU A 361 -10.92 -22.03 -18.68
C LEU A 361 -11.58 -21.78 -20.04
N LEU A 362 -10.98 -22.19 -21.17
CA LEU A 362 -11.59 -21.94 -22.49
C LEU A 362 -12.94 -22.66 -22.67
N PRO A 363 -13.16 -23.92 -22.23
CA PRO A 363 -14.47 -24.54 -22.28
C PRO A 363 -15.52 -23.80 -21.43
N ILE A 364 -15.14 -23.31 -20.24
CA ILE A 364 -16.02 -22.53 -19.37
C ILE A 364 -16.43 -21.22 -20.06
N ILE A 365 -15.46 -20.52 -20.66
CA ILE A 365 -15.70 -19.27 -21.40
C ILE A 365 -16.57 -19.52 -22.65
N ALA A 366 -16.39 -20.65 -23.32
CA ALA A 366 -17.21 -21.00 -24.47
C ALA A 366 -18.68 -21.25 -24.09
N SER A 367 -18.91 -21.84 -22.90
CA SER A 367 -20.27 -22.05 -22.37
C SER A 367 -20.92 -20.75 -21.88
N TYR A 368 -20.11 -19.80 -21.38
CA TYR A 368 -20.56 -18.50 -20.86
C TYR A 368 -19.72 -17.36 -21.47
N PRO A 369 -19.95 -17.03 -22.78
CA PRO A 369 -19.15 -16.02 -23.46
C PRO A 369 -19.46 -14.60 -22.95
N PRO A 370 -18.53 -13.63 -23.15
CA PRO A 370 -18.79 -12.23 -22.82
C PRO A 370 -20.07 -11.73 -23.49
N PRO A 371 -20.93 -10.98 -22.79
CA PRO A 371 -22.14 -10.40 -23.37
C PRO A 371 -21.84 -9.55 -24.60
N ALA A 372 -22.64 -9.72 -25.66
CA ALA A 372 -22.52 -8.88 -26.83
C ALA A 372 -22.90 -7.43 -26.53
N ILE A 373 -22.09 -6.48 -27.00
CA ILE A 373 -22.32 -5.03 -26.81
C ILE A 373 -22.44 -4.40 -28.19
N LYS A 374 -23.56 -3.72 -28.47
CA LYS A 374 -23.82 -3.07 -29.75
C LYS A 374 -23.66 -4.04 -30.96
N GLY A 375 -24.13 -5.28 -30.80
CA GLY A 375 -24.02 -6.32 -31.86
C GLY A 375 -22.59 -6.88 -32.03
N LYS A 376 -21.64 -6.52 -31.23
CA LYS A 376 -20.24 -7.02 -31.30
C LYS A 376 -20.03 -8.17 -30.36
N TYR A 377 -19.54 -9.29 -30.86
CA TYR A 377 -19.24 -10.49 -30.09
C TYR A 377 -17.76 -10.55 -29.76
N VAL A 378 -17.46 -10.71 -28.47
CA VAL A 378 -16.08 -10.89 -27.97
C VAL A 378 -15.77 -12.39 -27.96
N LYS A 379 -14.66 -12.77 -28.59
CA LYS A 379 -14.15 -14.15 -28.57
C LYS A 379 -12.77 -14.17 -27.90
N ILE A 380 -12.68 -14.80 -26.73
CA ILE A 380 -11.43 -15.07 -26.04
C ILE A 380 -10.82 -16.33 -26.65
N LYS A 381 -9.57 -16.26 -27.10
CA LYS A 381 -8.89 -17.32 -27.84
C LYS A 381 -7.77 -18.00 -27.09
N TYR A 382 -7.20 -17.29 -26.13
CA TYR A 382 -5.98 -17.74 -25.44
C TYR A 382 -5.81 -17.03 -24.10
N ILE A 383 -5.27 -17.76 -23.12
CA ILE A 383 -5.04 -17.27 -21.76
C ILE A 383 -3.62 -17.64 -21.36
N THR A 384 -2.89 -16.72 -20.76
CA THR A 384 -1.58 -16.99 -20.17
C THR A 384 -1.40 -16.25 -18.85
N GLN A 385 -0.63 -16.83 -17.95
CA GLN A 385 -0.14 -16.14 -16.76
C GLN A 385 1.13 -15.38 -17.12
N LEU A 386 1.22 -14.13 -16.72
CA LEU A 386 2.39 -13.29 -16.95
C LEU A 386 3.51 -13.61 -15.92
N PRO A 387 4.80 -13.47 -16.27
CA PRO A 387 5.92 -13.72 -15.38
C PRO A 387 6.13 -12.55 -14.40
N THR A 388 5.23 -12.41 -13.44
CA THR A 388 5.21 -11.32 -12.46
C THR A 388 5.22 -11.88 -11.03
N HIS A 389 5.55 -11.02 -10.04
CA HIS A 389 5.61 -11.39 -8.61
C HIS A 389 4.24 -11.69 -7.98
N HIS A 390 3.14 -11.29 -8.62
CA HIS A 390 1.79 -11.65 -8.20
C HIS A 390 1.01 -12.20 -9.40
N PRO A 391 -0.04 -12.99 -9.20
CA PRO A 391 -0.77 -13.62 -10.28
C PRO A 391 -1.44 -12.60 -11.21
N GLN A 392 -0.96 -12.53 -12.45
CA GLN A 392 -1.53 -11.71 -13.51
C GLN A 392 -1.86 -12.60 -14.70
N PHE A 393 -3.08 -12.50 -15.22
CA PHE A 393 -3.55 -13.31 -16.32
C PHE A 393 -3.91 -12.43 -17.51
N ALA A 394 -3.33 -12.71 -18.67
CA ALA A 394 -3.64 -12.05 -19.92
C ALA A 394 -4.60 -12.93 -20.74
N PHE A 395 -5.78 -12.40 -21.03
CA PHE A 395 -6.80 -12.98 -21.88
C PHE A 395 -6.75 -12.32 -23.25
N PHE A 396 -6.39 -13.07 -24.26
CA PHE A 396 -6.28 -12.57 -25.63
C PHE A 396 -7.59 -12.74 -26.36
N CYS A 397 -8.19 -11.63 -26.81
CA CYS A 397 -9.48 -11.60 -27.50
C CYS A 397 -9.46 -10.63 -28.69
N ASN A 398 -10.51 -10.71 -29.52
CA ASN A 398 -10.67 -9.85 -30.70
C ASN A 398 -11.01 -8.39 -30.34
N LEU A 399 -11.81 -8.16 -29.28
CA LEU A 399 -12.40 -6.87 -28.95
C LEU A 399 -12.32 -6.60 -27.42
N PRO A 400 -11.11 -6.37 -26.85
CA PRO A 400 -10.91 -6.24 -25.40
C PRO A 400 -11.70 -5.09 -24.77
N GLN A 401 -11.92 -3.98 -25.49
CA GLN A 401 -12.63 -2.80 -25.02
C GLN A 401 -14.13 -3.03 -24.74
N TYR A 402 -14.70 -4.15 -25.19
CA TYR A 402 -16.10 -4.51 -24.96
C TYR A 402 -16.32 -5.48 -23.81
N VAL A 403 -15.25 -5.94 -23.14
CA VAL A 403 -15.36 -6.78 -21.94
C VAL A 403 -15.49 -5.87 -20.73
N LYS A 404 -16.66 -5.90 -20.08
CA LYS A 404 -16.96 -5.10 -18.89
C LYS A 404 -16.49 -5.75 -17.60
N GLU A 405 -16.36 -4.96 -16.52
CA GLU A 405 -15.94 -5.40 -15.19
C GLU A 405 -16.71 -6.60 -14.61
N PRO A 406 -18.06 -6.71 -14.75
CA PRO A 406 -18.75 -7.91 -14.26
C PRO A 406 -18.23 -9.20 -14.89
N TYR A 407 -17.82 -9.16 -16.16
CA TYR A 407 -17.26 -10.34 -16.81
C TYR A 407 -15.81 -10.62 -16.39
N LYS A 408 -15.00 -9.59 -16.12
CA LYS A 408 -13.68 -9.78 -15.53
C LYS A 408 -13.78 -10.46 -14.17
N ARG A 409 -14.73 -10.06 -13.32
CA ARG A 409 -15.04 -10.72 -12.03
C ARG A 409 -15.47 -12.17 -12.22
N PHE A 410 -16.29 -12.47 -13.21
CA PHE A 410 -16.63 -13.85 -13.56
C PHE A 410 -15.37 -14.67 -13.89
N LEU A 411 -14.48 -14.14 -14.72
CA LEU A 411 -13.23 -14.81 -15.07
C LEU A 411 -12.33 -15.01 -13.82
N GLU A 412 -12.24 -14.03 -12.94
CA GLU A 412 -11.51 -14.15 -11.69
C GLU A 412 -12.08 -15.25 -10.80
N ASN A 413 -13.40 -15.29 -10.62
CA ASN A 413 -14.07 -16.33 -9.84
C ASN A 413 -13.79 -17.72 -10.44
N LYS A 414 -13.80 -17.86 -11.77
CA LYS A 414 -13.50 -19.14 -12.43
C LYS A 414 -12.03 -19.55 -12.27
N ILE A 415 -11.10 -18.60 -12.21
CA ILE A 415 -9.70 -18.90 -11.85
C ILE A 415 -9.65 -19.42 -10.41
N ARG A 416 -10.29 -18.74 -9.41
CA ARG A 416 -10.29 -19.12 -8.01
C ARG A 416 -10.95 -20.47 -7.73
N GLU A 417 -12.02 -20.81 -8.49
CA GLU A 417 -12.70 -22.12 -8.38
C GLU A 417 -11.80 -23.29 -8.81
N ASN A 418 -10.85 -23.07 -9.71
CA ASN A 418 -10.03 -24.13 -10.30
C ASN A 418 -8.57 -24.12 -9.82
N PHE A 419 -8.12 -23.03 -9.18
CA PHE A 419 -6.75 -22.86 -8.70
C PHE A 419 -6.76 -22.16 -7.34
N ASP A 420 -5.90 -22.62 -6.43
CA ASP A 420 -5.84 -22.11 -5.05
C ASP A 420 -5.09 -20.76 -4.98
N PHE A 421 -5.83 -19.69 -5.11
CA PHE A 421 -5.35 -18.32 -4.90
C PHE A 421 -5.98 -17.67 -3.66
N THR A 422 -6.40 -18.45 -2.69
CA THR A 422 -7.02 -17.93 -1.45
C THR A 422 -6.08 -16.94 -0.75
N GLY A 423 -6.57 -15.75 -0.48
CA GLY A 423 -5.81 -14.65 0.11
C GLY A 423 -4.87 -13.92 -0.86
N VAL A 424 -4.88 -14.26 -2.15
CA VAL A 424 -3.99 -13.66 -3.15
C VAL A 424 -4.80 -12.82 -4.13
N PRO A 425 -4.57 -11.51 -4.26
CA PRO A 425 -5.17 -10.68 -5.29
C PRO A 425 -4.73 -11.09 -6.69
N ILE A 426 -5.69 -11.21 -7.61
CA ILE A 426 -5.47 -11.57 -9.01
C ILE A 426 -5.70 -10.34 -9.87
N THR A 427 -4.89 -10.18 -10.93
CA THR A 427 -5.10 -9.12 -11.92
C THR A 427 -5.39 -9.74 -13.29
N ILE A 428 -6.45 -9.27 -13.94
CA ILE A 428 -6.86 -9.73 -15.26
C ILE A 428 -6.66 -8.63 -16.30
N PHE A 429 -5.89 -8.94 -17.33
CA PHE A 429 -5.69 -8.09 -18.50
C PHE A 429 -6.40 -8.67 -19.71
N LEU A 430 -7.03 -7.80 -20.46
CA LEU A 430 -7.61 -8.11 -21.76
C LEU A 430 -6.74 -7.51 -22.85
N ARG A 431 -6.22 -8.32 -23.74
CA ARG A 431 -5.31 -7.91 -24.81
C ARG A 431 -5.87 -8.27 -26.18
N LYS A 432 -5.65 -7.40 -27.13
CA LYS A 432 -5.98 -7.69 -28.53
C LYS A 432 -4.98 -8.71 -29.07
N LYS A 433 -5.51 -9.73 -29.75
CA LYS A 433 -4.70 -10.70 -30.49
C LYS A 433 -4.55 -10.24 -31.92
#